data_5b8eba5f4f86e3b4cfc9a335972efedd
#
_entry.id   5b8eba5f4f86e3b4cfc9a335972efedd
#
_cell.length_a   1.000
_cell.length_b   1.000
_cell.length_c   1.000
_cell.angle_alpha   90.00
_cell.angle_beta   90.00
_cell.angle_gamma   90.00
#
_symmetry.space_group_name_H-M   'P 1'
#
loop_
_entity.id
_entity.type
_entity.pdbx_description
1 polymer ?
#
loop_
_entity_poly.entity_id
_entity_poly.type
_entity_poly.pdbx_seq_one_letter_code
_entity_poly.pdbx_strand_id
1 'polypeptide(L)'
;MRKECGYNPAFKITNNVMNLLTEITEIVGEITILEKTNPDFVIKYKNRIEIIYLMFKNKIKDLTLEEVSNIVKGNSSELSFENIEKIKKINDIYEKIEFLNPFSVKDFLDIYRILVNSDNKNLVQNFSKYLKELFSWLKKSKLNILIKSCILHYEIAKMSNFEDGRMGRLWQILILSKWKSFFAWIPLEILIQENIEKYYEIINKSKKSESLNLFVVFILQIIKDNLKKLKKRTSKLYEEENIYNFLNGAYIGLFKDVEVEDITVDFEFDVFYIGENNEIDFSTAIKNKFSVLIPEKTRKRKLIYNNTIKEIQNMEISFKKCNHYSKSVDFIIENQNDREYKYYKDFFETIETKYYINGLGKPLNFYLLEEDKCKNCAYLYEYYTYVTFSIKIIEYKSYMAMFIFGSNY
;
A
#
# COMPACT_ATOMS: atom_id res chain seq x y z
N MET A 1 -38.13 25.14 30.72
CA MET A 1 -37.10 24.11 30.31
C MET A 1 -37.50 23.56 28.96
N ARG A 2 -36.85 23.98 27.87
CA ARG A 2 -37.04 23.38 26.54
C ARG A 2 -36.38 22.00 26.59
N LYS A 3 -37.15 20.91 26.41
CA LYS A 3 -36.62 19.60 26.13
C LYS A 3 -35.81 19.71 24.83
N GLU A 4 -34.48 19.69 24.92
CA GLU A 4 -33.63 19.42 23.77
C GLU A 4 -33.87 17.95 23.38
N CYS A 5 -34.86 17.74 22.50
CA CYS A 5 -35.06 16.47 21.82
C CYS A 5 -33.97 16.29 20.77
N GLY A 6 -32.77 16.02 21.21
CA GLY A 6 -31.63 15.75 20.34
C GLY A 6 -31.19 14.31 20.48
N TYR A 7 -30.65 13.70 19.40
CA TYR A 7 -30.00 12.42 19.44
C TYR A 7 -28.95 12.38 20.57
N ASN A 8 -29.00 11.36 21.41
CA ASN A 8 -28.05 11.15 22.52
C ASN A 8 -27.65 9.66 22.55
N PRO A 9 -26.41 9.32 22.16
CA PRO A 9 -25.96 7.94 22.13
C PRO A 9 -25.80 7.38 23.55
N ALA A 10 -26.24 6.12 23.76
CA ALA A 10 -26.04 5.39 24.99
C ALA A 10 -24.59 4.88 25.08
N PHE A 11 -23.67 5.79 25.29
CA PHE A 11 -22.21 5.56 25.32
C PHE A 11 -21.59 6.16 26.59
N LYS A 12 -20.67 5.41 27.21
CA LYS A 12 -19.84 5.88 28.34
C LYS A 12 -18.37 5.70 28.05
N ILE A 13 -17.57 6.71 28.38
CA ILE A 13 -16.11 6.59 28.31
C ILE A 13 -15.65 5.68 29.45
N THR A 14 -14.98 4.59 29.11
CA THR A 14 -14.38 3.62 30.05
C THR A 14 -12.87 3.67 29.96
N ASN A 15 -12.15 3.12 30.94
CA ASN A 15 -10.69 3.01 30.92
C ASN A 15 -10.18 2.27 29.66
N ASN A 16 -10.89 1.23 29.23
CA ASN A 16 -10.55 0.50 28.00
C ASN A 16 -10.64 1.38 26.75
N VAL A 17 -11.70 2.18 26.62
CA VAL A 17 -11.85 3.16 25.53
C VAL A 17 -10.72 4.19 25.59
N MET A 18 -10.39 4.71 26.78
CA MET A 18 -9.30 5.69 26.93
C MET A 18 -7.96 5.11 26.51
N ASN A 19 -7.63 3.89 26.95
CA ASN A 19 -6.38 3.22 26.55
C ASN A 19 -6.29 3.02 25.04
N LEU A 20 -7.36 2.56 24.41
CA LEU A 20 -7.42 2.39 22.94
C LEU A 20 -7.23 3.73 22.21
N LEU A 21 -7.86 4.80 22.69
CA LEU A 21 -7.69 6.14 22.11
C LEU A 21 -6.24 6.63 22.20
N THR A 22 -5.59 6.43 23.35
CA THR A 22 -4.19 6.81 23.56
C THR A 22 -3.28 6.05 22.57
N GLU A 23 -3.37 4.72 22.55
CA GLU A 23 -2.58 3.90 21.62
C GLU A 23 -2.82 4.28 20.15
N ILE A 24 -4.07 4.49 19.75
CA ILE A 24 -4.41 4.90 18.38
C ILE A 24 -3.80 6.26 18.05
N THR A 25 -3.90 7.24 18.96
CA THR A 25 -3.38 8.59 18.69
C THR A 25 -1.86 8.64 18.61
N GLU A 26 -1.15 7.82 19.40
CA GLU A 26 0.29 7.63 19.26
C GLU A 26 0.67 7.12 17.86
N ILE A 27 0.04 6.01 17.42
CA ILE A 27 0.32 5.43 16.09
C ILE A 27 -0.04 6.43 14.97
N VAL A 28 -1.13 7.16 15.12
CA VAL A 28 -1.55 8.23 14.17
C VAL A 28 -0.49 9.33 14.10
N GLY A 29 0.11 9.70 15.23
CA GLY A 29 1.22 10.67 15.28
C GLY A 29 2.42 10.19 14.47
N GLU A 30 2.85 8.94 14.70
CA GLU A 30 3.97 8.32 13.99
C GLU A 30 3.72 8.20 12.48
N ILE A 31 2.55 7.70 12.06
CA ILE A 31 2.17 7.62 10.63
C ILE A 31 2.13 9.01 9.99
N THR A 32 1.66 10.04 10.72
CA THR A 32 1.64 11.42 10.20
C THR A 32 3.04 11.96 9.91
N ILE A 33 4.03 11.58 10.70
CA ILE A 33 5.44 11.93 10.45
C ILE A 33 5.94 11.21 9.20
N LEU A 34 5.71 9.90 9.11
CA LEU A 34 6.12 9.08 7.97
C LEU A 34 5.47 9.54 6.65
N GLU A 35 4.18 9.93 6.66
CA GLU A 35 3.48 10.47 5.49
C GLU A 35 4.10 11.79 4.99
N LYS A 36 4.60 12.62 5.89
CA LYS A 36 5.26 13.89 5.52
C LYS A 36 6.65 13.70 4.94
N THR A 37 7.35 12.67 5.37
CA THR A 37 8.72 12.37 4.92
C THR A 37 8.75 11.56 3.64
N ASN A 38 7.64 10.88 3.27
CA ASN A 38 7.52 10.09 2.05
C ASN A 38 6.25 10.47 1.27
N PRO A 39 6.32 11.43 0.30
CA PRO A 39 5.17 11.87 -0.49
C PRO A 39 4.60 10.81 -1.44
N ASP A 40 5.41 9.82 -1.86
CA ASP A 40 5.01 8.76 -2.80
C ASP A 40 4.32 7.57 -2.13
N PHE A 41 3.41 7.86 -1.23
CA PHE A 41 2.64 6.87 -0.47
C PHE A 41 1.76 5.99 -1.39
N VAL A 42 2.38 5.02 -2.08
CA VAL A 42 1.78 4.17 -3.14
C VAL A 42 0.69 3.21 -2.62
N ILE A 43 0.49 3.11 -1.30
CA ILE A 43 -0.52 2.23 -0.67
C ILE A 43 -1.95 2.58 -1.12
N LYS A 44 -2.19 3.83 -1.53
CA LYS A 44 -3.50 4.35 -1.92
C LYS A 44 -4.22 3.48 -2.97
N TYR A 45 -3.55 3.18 -4.07
CA TYR A 45 -4.19 2.51 -5.21
C TYR A 45 -4.47 1.02 -4.96
N LYS A 46 -3.50 0.30 -4.40
CA LYS A 46 -3.63 -1.15 -4.12
C LYS A 46 -4.75 -1.42 -3.14
N ASN A 47 -4.78 -0.67 -2.03
CA ASN A 47 -5.83 -0.82 -1.03
C ASN A 47 -7.22 -0.50 -1.61
N ARG A 48 -7.34 0.48 -2.50
CA ARG A 48 -8.60 0.84 -3.15
C ARG A 48 -9.20 -0.30 -3.98
N ILE A 49 -8.39 -0.96 -4.81
CA ILE A 49 -8.83 -2.10 -5.61
C ILE A 49 -9.34 -3.23 -4.71
N GLU A 50 -8.60 -3.54 -3.66
CA GLU A 50 -8.96 -4.59 -2.71
C GLU A 50 -10.25 -4.26 -1.93
N ILE A 51 -10.42 -3.01 -1.49
CA ILE A 51 -11.65 -2.56 -0.84
C ILE A 51 -12.86 -2.70 -1.79
N ILE A 52 -12.74 -2.25 -3.03
CA ILE A 52 -13.81 -2.36 -4.03
C ILE A 52 -14.15 -3.83 -4.30
N TYR A 53 -13.13 -4.69 -4.47
CA TYR A 53 -13.33 -6.13 -4.62
C TYR A 53 -14.15 -6.71 -3.46
N LEU A 54 -13.76 -6.43 -2.21
CA LEU A 54 -14.44 -6.95 -1.03
C LEU A 54 -15.87 -6.43 -0.87
N MET A 55 -16.13 -5.21 -1.32
CA MET A 55 -17.49 -4.66 -1.34
C MET A 55 -18.44 -5.45 -2.24
N PHE A 56 -17.94 -6.09 -3.28
CA PHE A 56 -18.77 -6.70 -4.32
C PHE A 56 -18.59 -8.20 -4.48
N LYS A 57 -17.54 -8.83 -3.93
CA LYS A 57 -17.21 -10.27 -4.14
C LYS A 57 -18.37 -11.24 -3.85
N ASN A 58 -19.24 -10.90 -2.90
CA ASN A 58 -20.40 -11.73 -2.54
C ASN A 58 -21.68 -11.38 -3.33
N LYS A 59 -21.64 -10.35 -4.18
CA LYS A 59 -22.81 -9.84 -4.94
C LYS A 59 -22.65 -9.95 -6.45
N ILE A 60 -21.42 -9.94 -6.92
CA ILE A 60 -21.08 -10.09 -8.34
C ILE A 60 -20.44 -11.47 -8.50
N LYS A 61 -21.13 -12.33 -9.24
CA LYS A 61 -20.62 -13.66 -9.58
C LYS A 61 -19.32 -13.53 -10.38
N ASP A 62 -18.36 -14.41 -10.13
CA ASP A 62 -17.09 -14.52 -10.85
C ASP A 62 -16.20 -13.25 -10.77
N LEU A 63 -16.49 -12.31 -9.84
CA LEU A 63 -15.66 -11.14 -9.61
C LEU A 63 -14.29 -11.56 -9.05
N THR A 64 -13.22 -11.14 -9.70
CA THR A 64 -11.84 -11.30 -9.24
C THR A 64 -11.19 -9.94 -8.92
N LEU A 65 -10.08 -9.97 -8.22
CA LEU A 65 -9.29 -8.76 -7.94
C LEU A 65 -8.73 -8.16 -9.24
N GLU A 66 -8.39 -9.01 -10.19
CA GLU A 66 -7.89 -8.65 -11.50
C GLU A 66 -8.98 -7.92 -12.33
N GLU A 67 -10.22 -8.45 -12.33
CA GLU A 67 -11.35 -7.79 -12.98
C GLU A 67 -11.58 -6.38 -12.42
N VAL A 68 -11.57 -6.20 -11.09
CA VAL A 68 -11.68 -4.88 -10.48
C VAL A 68 -10.52 -3.97 -10.91
N SER A 69 -9.30 -4.49 -10.94
CA SER A 69 -8.13 -3.74 -11.39
C SER A 69 -8.26 -3.31 -12.85
N ASN A 70 -8.74 -4.20 -13.72
CA ASN A 70 -8.94 -3.91 -15.14
C ASN A 70 -10.00 -2.81 -15.34
N ILE A 71 -11.13 -2.90 -14.65
CA ILE A 71 -12.21 -1.90 -14.73
C ILE A 71 -11.72 -0.53 -14.25
N VAL A 72 -11.01 -0.49 -13.12
CA VAL A 72 -10.47 0.76 -12.55
C VAL A 72 -9.41 1.39 -13.46
N LYS A 73 -8.62 0.58 -14.17
CA LYS A 73 -7.65 1.05 -15.18
C LYS A 73 -8.28 1.42 -16.52
N GLY A 74 -9.58 1.18 -16.71
CA GLY A 74 -10.28 1.42 -17.95
C GLY A 74 -10.01 0.37 -19.05
N ASN A 75 -9.54 -0.82 -18.65
CA ASN A 75 -9.38 -1.98 -19.54
C ASN A 75 -10.71 -2.70 -19.77
N SER A 76 -10.73 -3.65 -20.72
CA SER A 76 -11.87 -4.52 -20.96
C SER A 76 -12.12 -5.45 -19.77
N SER A 77 -13.38 -5.78 -19.53
CA SER A 77 -13.85 -6.73 -18.52
C SER A 77 -14.97 -7.59 -19.13
N GLU A 78 -15.07 -8.84 -18.65
CA GLU A 78 -16.12 -9.79 -19.08
C GLU A 78 -17.41 -9.65 -18.26
N LEU A 79 -17.40 -8.79 -17.23
CA LEU A 79 -18.58 -8.54 -16.40
C LEU A 79 -19.69 -7.80 -17.15
N SER A 80 -20.92 -7.94 -16.67
CA SER A 80 -22.06 -7.19 -17.22
C SER A 80 -21.83 -5.67 -17.10
N PHE A 81 -22.37 -4.92 -18.07
CA PHE A 81 -22.26 -3.44 -18.08
C PHE A 81 -22.72 -2.82 -16.76
N GLU A 82 -23.80 -3.34 -16.16
CA GLU A 82 -24.32 -2.85 -14.86
C GLU A 82 -23.30 -3.01 -13.73
N ASN A 83 -22.60 -4.16 -13.69
CA ASN A 83 -21.57 -4.41 -12.66
C ASN A 83 -20.32 -3.56 -12.87
N ILE A 84 -19.91 -3.39 -14.13
CA ILE A 84 -18.80 -2.49 -14.50
C ILE A 84 -19.10 -1.07 -14.02
N GLU A 85 -20.30 -0.56 -14.31
CA GLU A 85 -20.72 0.79 -13.90
C GLU A 85 -20.80 0.95 -12.38
N LYS A 86 -21.24 -0.07 -11.63
CA LYS A 86 -21.21 -0.05 -10.16
C LYS A 86 -19.79 0.08 -9.62
N ILE A 87 -18.87 -0.71 -10.15
CA ILE A 87 -17.45 -0.67 -9.74
C ILE A 87 -16.84 0.69 -10.05
N LYS A 88 -17.04 1.24 -11.25
CA LYS A 88 -16.59 2.57 -11.65
C LYS A 88 -17.12 3.65 -10.72
N LYS A 89 -18.43 3.67 -10.43
CA LYS A 89 -19.04 4.65 -9.54
C LYS A 89 -18.46 4.61 -8.13
N ILE A 90 -18.18 3.42 -7.59
CA ILE A 90 -17.51 3.30 -6.28
C ILE A 90 -16.06 3.77 -6.35
N ASN A 91 -15.34 3.45 -7.41
CA ASN A 91 -13.99 4.00 -7.62
C ASN A 91 -14.00 5.53 -7.65
N ASP A 92 -14.94 6.14 -8.36
CA ASP A 92 -15.09 7.62 -8.42
C ASP A 92 -15.40 8.23 -7.04
N ILE A 93 -16.15 7.51 -6.19
CA ILE A 93 -16.42 7.94 -4.81
C ILE A 93 -15.11 7.96 -4.01
N TYR A 94 -14.29 6.91 -4.11
CA TYR A 94 -13.00 6.87 -3.43
C TYR A 94 -12.00 7.90 -3.97
N GLU A 95 -12.02 8.21 -5.26
CA GLU A 95 -11.20 9.29 -5.84
C GLU A 95 -11.58 10.67 -5.31
N LYS A 96 -12.86 10.85 -5.03
CA LYS A 96 -13.43 12.12 -4.55
C LYS A 96 -13.67 12.16 -3.04
N ILE A 97 -13.24 11.14 -2.28
CA ILE A 97 -13.56 11.00 -0.86
C ILE A 97 -13.07 12.20 -0.04
N GLU A 98 -11.96 12.79 -0.43
CA GLU A 98 -11.40 13.97 0.23
C GLU A 98 -12.27 15.23 0.03
N PHE A 99 -13.09 15.28 -1.01
CA PHE A 99 -13.96 16.40 -1.33
C PHE A 99 -15.39 16.24 -0.81
N LEU A 100 -15.79 15.02 -0.43
CA LEU A 100 -17.12 14.75 0.11
C LEU A 100 -17.30 15.41 1.48
N ASN A 101 -18.53 15.91 1.73
CA ASN A 101 -18.88 16.45 3.03
C ASN A 101 -19.51 15.35 3.91
N PRO A 102 -18.84 14.91 5.01
CA PRO A 102 -19.36 13.86 5.87
C PRO A 102 -20.67 14.20 6.59
N PHE A 103 -21.07 15.46 6.57
CA PHE A 103 -22.31 15.94 7.20
C PHE A 103 -23.38 16.35 6.19
N SER A 104 -23.20 16.00 4.92
CA SER A 104 -24.18 16.21 3.86
C SER A 104 -25.13 15.03 3.74
N VAL A 105 -26.40 15.24 4.09
CA VAL A 105 -27.45 14.24 3.89
C VAL A 105 -27.62 13.92 2.40
N LYS A 106 -27.44 14.92 1.54
CA LYS A 106 -27.51 14.74 0.08
C LYS A 106 -26.43 13.76 -0.38
N ASP A 107 -25.14 14.02 -0.06
CA ASP A 107 -24.02 13.18 -0.48
C ASP A 107 -24.18 11.75 0.05
N PHE A 108 -24.67 11.61 1.30
CA PHE A 108 -24.99 10.31 1.88
C PHE A 108 -26.04 9.56 1.05
N LEU A 109 -27.16 10.20 0.73
CA LEU A 109 -28.25 9.56 0.00
C LEU A 109 -27.89 9.26 -1.45
N ASP A 110 -27.09 10.10 -2.08
CA ASP A 110 -26.62 9.88 -3.46
C ASP A 110 -25.69 8.66 -3.54
N ILE A 111 -24.75 8.52 -2.58
CA ILE A 111 -23.88 7.34 -2.47
C ILE A 111 -24.67 6.09 -2.06
N TYR A 112 -25.65 6.25 -1.17
CA TYR A 112 -26.53 5.13 -0.79
C TYR A 112 -27.26 4.52 -1.99
N ARG A 113 -27.81 5.35 -2.87
CA ARG A 113 -28.48 4.86 -4.09
C ARG A 113 -27.54 4.06 -4.98
N ILE A 114 -26.26 4.47 -5.07
CA ILE A 114 -25.26 3.74 -5.87
C ILE A 114 -24.96 2.37 -5.27
N LEU A 115 -24.83 2.29 -3.93
CA LEU A 115 -24.48 1.03 -3.25
C LEU A 115 -25.62 0.03 -3.17
N VAL A 116 -26.87 0.49 -3.00
CA VAL A 116 -28.02 -0.36 -2.69
C VAL A 116 -28.94 -0.57 -3.90
N ASN A 117 -28.78 0.24 -4.94
CA ASN A 117 -29.63 0.18 -6.15
C ASN A 117 -31.13 0.27 -5.85
N SER A 118 -31.54 1.08 -4.88
CA SER A 118 -32.93 1.21 -4.41
C SER A 118 -33.43 2.65 -4.48
N ASP A 119 -34.53 2.85 -5.21
CA ASP A 119 -35.24 4.13 -5.33
C ASP A 119 -36.44 4.27 -4.37
N ASN A 120 -36.46 3.52 -3.27
CA ASN A 120 -37.59 3.58 -2.34
C ASN A 120 -37.69 4.94 -1.64
N LYS A 121 -38.58 5.80 -2.16
CA LYS A 121 -38.76 7.18 -1.72
C LYS A 121 -39.17 7.34 -0.24
N ASN A 122 -39.97 6.40 0.30
CA ASN A 122 -40.43 6.46 1.68
C ASN A 122 -39.30 6.15 2.68
N LEU A 123 -38.44 5.21 2.37
CA LEU A 123 -37.24 4.92 3.14
C LEU A 123 -36.29 6.09 3.18
N VAL A 124 -36.08 6.75 2.04
CA VAL A 124 -35.22 7.92 1.90
C VAL A 124 -35.71 9.10 2.75
N GLN A 125 -37.02 9.33 2.85
CA GLN A 125 -37.56 10.45 3.65
C GLN A 125 -37.40 10.23 5.16
N ASN A 126 -37.79 9.08 5.67
CA ASN A 126 -37.65 8.76 7.11
C ASN A 126 -36.18 8.79 7.54
N PHE A 127 -35.33 8.28 6.68
CA PHE A 127 -33.90 8.24 6.90
C PHE A 127 -33.25 9.62 6.87
N SER A 128 -33.68 10.48 5.96
CA SER A 128 -33.20 11.87 5.86
C SER A 128 -33.39 12.66 7.17
N LYS A 129 -34.53 12.46 7.86
CA LYS A 129 -34.78 13.13 9.14
C LYS A 129 -33.80 12.64 10.22
N TYR A 130 -33.65 11.33 10.35
CA TYR A 130 -32.71 10.75 11.32
C TYR A 130 -31.26 11.16 11.07
N LEU A 131 -30.81 11.15 9.81
CA LEU A 131 -29.46 11.61 9.44
C LEU A 131 -29.22 13.08 9.81
N LYS A 132 -30.22 13.93 9.64
CA LYS A 132 -30.10 15.35 10.02
C LYS A 132 -29.85 15.50 11.54
N GLU A 133 -30.55 14.73 12.35
CA GLU A 133 -30.38 14.73 13.82
C GLU A 133 -29.01 14.17 14.20
N LEU A 134 -28.62 13.02 13.63
CA LEU A 134 -27.31 12.36 13.85
C LEU A 134 -26.14 13.26 13.42
N PHE A 135 -26.19 13.86 12.24
CA PHE A 135 -25.14 14.76 11.76
C PHE A 135 -25.10 16.07 12.56
N SER A 136 -26.24 16.58 13.01
CA SER A 136 -26.28 17.73 13.91
C SER A 136 -25.61 17.43 15.25
N TRP A 137 -25.84 16.24 15.80
CA TRP A 137 -25.19 15.77 17.02
C TRP A 137 -23.68 15.62 16.81
N LEU A 138 -23.25 14.98 15.72
CA LEU A 138 -21.83 14.80 15.40
C LEU A 138 -21.06 16.12 15.32
N LYS A 139 -21.69 17.16 14.74
CA LYS A 139 -21.10 18.51 14.67
C LYS A 139 -20.96 19.17 16.05
N LYS A 140 -21.95 19.01 16.92
CA LYS A 140 -22.02 19.67 18.24
C LYS A 140 -21.27 18.89 19.33
N SER A 141 -21.11 17.60 19.17
CA SER A 141 -20.49 16.72 20.16
C SER A 141 -19.01 17.06 20.34
N LYS A 142 -18.58 17.13 21.60
CA LYS A 142 -17.17 17.30 22.02
C LYS A 142 -16.41 15.98 22.16
N LEU A 143 -17.05 14.83 21.88
CA LEU A 143 -16.38 13.54 21.92
C LEU A 143 -15.24 13.47 20.88
N ASN A 144 -14.23 12.64 21.19
CA ASN A 144 -13.14 12.38 20.28
C ASN A 144 -13.65 11.89 18.91
N ILE A 145 -13.00 12.28 17.83
CA ILE A 145 -13.43 11.98 16.45
C ILE A 145 -13.49 10.46 16.18
N LEU A 146 -12.60 9.67 16.79
CA LEU A 146 -12.61 8.23 16.70
C LEU A 146 -13.90 7.63 17.31
N ILE A 147 -14.32 8.12 18.48
CA ILE A 147 -15.58 7.70 19.12
C ILE A 147 -16.77 8.12 18.25
N LYS A 148 -16.80 9.37 17.81
CA LYS A 148 -17.88 9.88 16.93
C LYS A 148 -18.03 9.06 15.66
N SER A 149 -16.92 8.67 15.05
CA SER A 149 -16.91 7.83 13.83
C SER A 149 -17.48 6.42 14.11
N CYS A 150 -17.14 5.81 15.26
CA CYS A 150 -17.68 4.50 15.67
C CYS A 150 -19.19 4.58 15.93
N ILE A 151 -19.66 5.62 16.62
CA ILE A 151 -21.08 5.82 16.90
C ILE A 151 -21.85 5.99 15.60
N LEU A 152 -21.35 6.82 14.67
CA LEU A 152 -21.96 6.97 13.35
C LEU A 152 -22.04 5.65 12.59
N HIS A 153 -20.95 4.89 12.57
CA HIS A 153 -20.91 3.59 11.92
C HIS A 153 -21.99 2.64 12.48
N TYR A 154 -22.08 2.55 13.81
CA TYR A 154 -23.12 1.72 14.47
C TYR A 154 -24.53 2.16 14.09
N GLU A 155 -24.81 3.46 14.17
CA GLU A 155 -26.15 3.99 13.91
C GLU A 155 -26.59 3.74 12.46
N ILE A 156 -25.66 3.80 11.52
CA ILE A 156 -25.94 3.45 10.13
C ILE A 156 -26.11 1.93 9.97
N ALA A 157 -25.23 1.13 10.57
CA ALA A 157 -25.25 -0.33 10.45
C ALA A 157 -26.48 -1.00 11.12
N LYS A 158 -27.03 -0.40 12.18
CA LYS A 158 -28.20 -0.94 12.87
C LYS A 158 -29.51 -0.74 12.10
N MET A 159 -29.54 0.11 11.12
CA MET A 159 -30.72 0.34 10.30
C MET A 159 -30.97 -0.84 9.37
N SER A 160 -32.15 -1.46 9.51
CA SER A 160 -32.51 -2.75 8.89
C SER A 160 -32.40 -2.80 7.36
N ASN A 161 -32.28 -1.66 6.71
CA ASN A 161 -32.23 -1.54 5.25
C ASN A 161 -30.81 -1.39 4.68
N PHE A 162 -29.78 -1.37 5.53
CA PHE A 162 -28.39 -1.31 5.12
C PHE A 162 -27.72 -2.67 5.34
N GLU A 163 -28.11 -3.62 4.54
CA GLU A 163 -27.93 -5.06 4.70
C GLU A 163 -26.55 -5.55 5.12
N ASP A 164 -25.50 -4.81 4.96
CA ASP A 164 -24.14 -5.31 5.25
C ASP A 164 -23.18 -4.31 5.91
N GLY A 165 -23.69 -3.20 6.39
CA GLY A 165 -22.88 -2.19 7.08
C GLY A 165 -21.90 -1.39 6.18
N ARG A 166 -21.87 -1.62 4.86
CA ARG A 166 -20.94 -0.94 3.95
C ARG A 166 -21.01 0.58 4.04
N MET A 167 -22.22 1.13 4.08
CA MET A 167 -22.40 2.58 4.25
C MET A 167 -21.82 3.09 5.57
N GLY A 168 -22.00 2.35 6.66
CA GLY A 168 -21.43 2.71 7.96
C GLY A 168 -19.91 2.76 7.93
N ARG A 169 -19.27 1.77 7.29
CA ARG A 169 -17.81 1.69 7.13
C ARG A 169 -17.29 2.82 6.24
N LEU A 170 -17.91 3.04 5.09
CA LEU A 170 -17.52 4.12 4.18
C LEU A 170 -17.64 5.50 4.84
N TRP A 171 -18.74 5.74 5.56
CA TRP A 171 -18.95 7.02 6.23
C TRP A 171 -18.02 7.22 7.43
N GLN A 172 -17.66 6.14 8.13
CA GLN A 172 -16.64 6.17 9.17
C GLN A 172 -15.28 6.61 8.60
N ILE A 173 -14.86 5.98 7.50
CA ILE A 173 -13.61 6.33 6.80
C ILE A 173 -13.66 7.78 6.34
N LEU A 174 -14.78 8.25 5.77
CA LEU A 174 -14.95 9.63 5.33
C LEU A 174 -14.79 10.64 6.49
N ILE A 175 -15.37 10.37 7.64
CA ILE A 175 -15.19 11.25 8.82
C ILE A 175 -13.74 11.24 9.30
N LEU A 176 -13.11 10.09 9.39
CA LEU A 176 -11.73 9.96 9.84
C LEU A 176 -10.74 10.59 8.84
N SER A 177 -11.01 10.53 7.53
CA SER A 177 -10.17 11.14 6.51
C SER A 177 -10.14 12.68 6.61
N LYS A 178 -11.19 13.31 7.16
CA LYS A 178 -11.19 14.75 7.45
C LYS A 178 -10.31 15.12 8.65
N TRP A 179 -9.98 14.18 9.49
CA TRP A 179 -9.01 14.37 10.57
C TRP A 179 -7.59 14.08 10.11
N LYS A 180 -7.37 12.96 9.41
CA LYS A 180 -6.10 12.55 8.84
C LYS A 180 -6.32 11.89 7.49
N SER A 181 -5.69 12.42 6.43
CA SER A 181 -5.90 12.02 5.03
C SER A 181 -5.69 10.53 4.79
N PHE A 182 -4.70 9.92 5.43
CA PHE A 182 -4.38 8.49 5.26
C PHE A 182 -5.53 7.56 5.66
N PHE A 183 -6.49 8.00 6.51
CA PHE A 183 -7.66 7.18 6.83
C PHE A 183 -8.52 6.86 5.61
N ALA A 184 -8.49 7.69 4.57
CA ALA A 184 -9.19 7.39 3.31
C ALA A 184 -8.71 6.07 2.67
N TRP A 185 -7.53 5.62 2.99
CA TRP A 185 -6.86 4.47 2.38
C TRP A 185 -6.70 3.29 3.34
N ILE A 186 -7.28 3.38 4.54
CA ILE A 186 -7.28 2.27 5.49
C ILE A 186 -8.30 1.22 5.04
N PRO A 187 -7.91 -0.05 4.84
CA PRO A 187 -8.79 -1.11 4.40
C PRO A 187 -9.66 -1.66 5.54
N LEU A 188 -10.46 -0.78 6.15
CA LEU A 188 -11.37 -1.16 7.25
C LEU A 188 -12.34 -2.28 6.83
N GLU A 189 -12.72 -2.31 5.56
CA GLU A 189 -13.57 -3.33 4.97
C GLU A 189 -12.95 -4.73 5.09
N ILE A 190 -11.64 -4.85 4.81
CA ILE A 190 -10.91 -6.12 4.87
C ILE A 190 -10.98 -6.71 6.27
N LEU A 191 -10.62 -5.91 7.28
CA LEU A 191 -10.55 -6.39 8.66
C LEU A 191 -11.92 -6.71 9.25
N ILE A 192 -12.96 -5.98 8.86
CA ILE A 192 -14.32 -6.30 9.27
C ILE A 192 -14.77 -7.58 8.56
N GLN A 193 -14.42 -7.79 7.32
CA GLN A 193 -14.75 -9.00 6.59
C GLN A 193 -14.05 -10.25 7.19
N GLU A 194 -12.81 -10.12 7.64
CA GLU A 194 -12.08 -11.17 8.37
C GLU A 194 -12.76 -11.54 9.70
N ASN A 195 -13.54 -10.62 10.28
CA ASN A 195 -14.23 -10.76 11.57
C ASN A 195 -15.75 -10.61 11.43
N ILE A 196 -16.33 -10.96 10.29
CA ILE A 196 -17.71 -10.59 9.94
C ILE A 196 -18.76 -11.16 10.90
N GLU A 197 -18.60 -12.40 11.34
CA GLU A 197 -19.51 -13.04 12.30
C GLU A 197 -19.51 -12.30 13.64
N LYS A 198 -18.31 -12.00 14.15
CA LYS A 198 -18.13 -11.24 15.40
C LYS A 198 -18.66 -9.82 15.27
N TYR A 199 -18.51 -9.19 14.13
CA TYR A 199 -19.07 -7.86 13.84
C TYR A 199 -20.59 -7.86 13.98
N TYR A 200 -21.31 -8.81 13.35
CA TYR A 200 -22.77 -8.91 13.49
C TYR A 200 -23.21 -9.32 14.90
N GLU A 201 -22.48 -10.21 15.55
CA GLU A 201 -22.74 -10.59 16.95
C GLU A 201 -22.69 -9.35 17.88
N ILE A 202 -21.66 -8.51 17.71
CA ILE A 202 -21.47 -7.30 18.52
C ILE A 202 -22.55 -6.26 18.23
N ILE A 203 -22.93 -6.05 16.97
CA ILE A 203 -24.08 -5.17 16.65
C ILE A 203 -25.32 -5.65 17.35
N ASN A 204 -25.64 -6.94 17.31
CA ASN A 204 -26.81 -7.52 17.95
C ASN A 204 -26.76 -7.43 19.49
N LYS A 205 -25.61 -7.69 20.10
CA LYS A 205 -25.40 -7.51 21.54
C LYS A 205 -25.55 -6.05 21.95
N SER A 206 -24.97 -5.12 21.21
CA SER A 206 -25.10 -3.69 21.50
C SER A 206 -26.54 -3.19 21.34
N LYS A 207 -27.30 -3.75 20.39
CA LYS A 207 -28.72 -3.46 20.21
C LYS A 207 -29.55 -3.96 21.40
N LYS A 208 -29.27 -5.19 21.90
CA LYS A 208 -30.00 -5.79 23.05
C LYS A 208 -29.66 -5.10 24.37
N SER A 209 -28.42 -4.69 24.58
CA SER A 209 -27.98 -4.03 25.83
C SER A 209 -28.24 -2.54 25.84
N GLU A 210 -28.77 -1.97 24.76
CA GLU A 210 -28.97 -0.53 24.61
C GLU A 210 -27.68 0.27 24.89
N SER A 211 -26.50 -0.34 24.66
CA SER A 211 -25.19 0.29 24.91
C SER A 211 -24.26 0.15 23.74
N LEU A 212 -23.64 1.25 23.33
CA LEU A 212 -22.69 1.31 22.22
C LEU A 212 -21.26 0.90 22.61
N ASN A 213 -20.98 0.73 23.89
CA ASN A 213 -19.62 0.52 24.37
C ASN A 213 -18.93 -0.71 23.76
N LEU A 214 -19.65 -1.83 23.62
CA LEU A 214 -19.09 -3.05 23.01
C LEU A 214 -18.68 -2.81 21.55
N PHE A 215 -19.55 -2.16 20.79
CA PHE A 215 -19.27 -1.85 19.39
C PHE A 215 -18.12 -0.86 19.24
N VAL A 216 -18.10 0.21 20.03
CA VAL A 216 -17.02 1.20 20.00
C VAL A 216 -15.68 0.57 20.32
N VAL A 217 -15.58 -0.24 21.37
CA VAL A 217 -14.34 -0.95 21.73
C VAL A 217 -13.89 -1.88 20.60
N PHE A 218 -14.80 -2.65 20.02
CA PHE A 218 -14.49 -3.57 18.93
C PHE A 218 -13.95 -2.84 17.70
N ILE A 219 -14.59 -1.77 17.27
CA ILE A 219 -14.14 -1.00 16.10
C ILE A 219 -12.83 -0.26 16.38
N LEU A 220 -12.65 0.32 17.57
CA LEU A 220 -11.38 0.93 17.95
C LEU A 220 -10.23 -0.08 17.93
N GLN A 221 -10.46 -1.31 18.38
CA GLN A 221 -9.46 -2.38 18.30
C GLN A 221 -9.10 -2.69 16.85
N ILE A 222 -10.09 -2.82 15.95
CA ILE A 222 -9.87 -3.03 14.52
C ILE A 222 -9.05 -1.87 13.91
N ILE A 223 -9.40 -0.63 14.24
CA ILE A 223 -8.64 0.55 13.77
C ILE A 223 -7.20 0.48 14.25
N LYS A 224 -6.96 0.20 15.54
CA LYS A 224 -5.62 0.07 16.12
C LYS A 224 -4.79 -0.97 15.39
N ASP A 225 -5.33 -2.18 15.20
CA ASP A 225 -4.62 -3.29 14.56
C ASP A 225 -4.28 -2.97 13.09
N ASN A 226 -5.18 -2.28 12.40
CA ASN A 226 -4.93 -1.81 11.04
C ASN A 226 -3.83 -0.74 10.98
N LEU A 227 -3.87 0.23 11.88
CA LEU A 227 -2.84 1.27 11.95
C LEU A 227 -1.47 0.68 12.29
N LYS A 228 -1.39 -0.33 13.15
CA LYS A 228 -0.13 -1.06 13.41
C LYS A 228 0.42 -1.74 12.15
N LYS A 229 -0.45 -2.41 11.38
CA LYS A 229 -0.07 -3.02 10.08
C LYS A 229 0.39 -1.95 9.09
N LEU A 230 -0.33 -0.83 8.99
CA LEU A 230 0.03 0.29 8.13
C LEU A 230 1.38 0.90 8.53
N LYS A 231 1.59 1.19 9.82
CA LYS A 231 2.87 1.69 10.34
C LYS A 231 4.03 0.77 9.98
N LYS A 232 3.89 -0.55 10.22
CA LYS A 232 4.94 -1.53 9.88
C LYS A 232 5.28 -1.50 8.39
N ARG A 233 4.27 -1.43 7.50
CA ARG A 233 4.48 -1.33 6.05
C ARG A 233 5.19 -0.03 5.66
N THR A 234 4.76 1.08 6.23
CA THR A 234 5.32 2.41 5.93
C THR A 234 6.75 2.55 6.44
N SER A 235 7.05 2.07 7.65
CA SER A 235 8.42 2.08 8.18
C SER A 235 9.37 1.27 7.31
N LYS A 236 8.94 0.10 6.81
CA LYS A 236 9.73 -0.70 5.88
C LYS A 236 10.05 0.05 4.58
N LEU A 237 9.05 0.64 3.95
CA LEU A 237 9.24 1.42 2.72
C LEU A 237 10.19 2.61 2.93
N TYR A 238 10.09 3.27 4.08
CA TYR A 238 10.98 4.37 4.43
C TYR A 238 12.43 3.89 4.68
N GLU A 239 12.61 2.74 5.32
CA GLU A 239 13.93 2.12 5.51
C GLU A 239 14.53 1.72 4.17
N GLU A 240 13.76 1.11 3.26
CA GLU A 240 14.19 0.73 1.91
C GLU A 240 14.62 1.95 1.10
N GLU A 241 13.84 3.02 1.10
CA GLU A 241 14.16 4.25 0.37
C GLU A 241 15.39 4.96 0.94
N ASN A 242 15.54 5.00 2.26
CA ASN A 242 16.74 5.57 2.88
C ASN A 242 17.99 4.74 2.60
N ILE A 243 17.89 3.42 2.66
CA ILE A 243 18.97 2.51 2.29
C ILE A 243 19.35 2.72 0.81
N TYR A 244 18.34 2.74 -0.08
CA TYR A 244 18.56 2.97 -1.50
C TYR A 244 19.24 4.33 -1.77
N ASN A 245 18.70 5.42 -1.23
CA ASN A 245 19.23 6.76 -1.48
C ASN A 245 20.66 6.93 -0.94
N PHE A 246 20.94 6.36 0.21
CA PHE A 246 22.30 6.40 0.75
C PHE A 246 23.27 5.56 -0.08
N LEU A 247 22.92 4.30 -0.38
CA LEU A 247 23.78 3.42 -1.16
C LEU A 247 23.97 3.96 -2.58
N ASN A 248 22.90 4.43 -3.21
CA ASN A 248 22.98 5.03 -4.54
C ASN A 248 23.89 6.26 -4.54
N GLY A 249 23.75 7.15 -3.56
CA GLY A 249 24.64 8.32 -3.41
C GLY A 249 26.11 7.93 -3.14
N ALA A 250 26.31 6.94 -2.29
CA ALA A 250 27.65 6.45 -1.95
C ALA A 250 28.32 5.76 -3.13
N TYR A 251 27.59 4.90 -3.87
CA TYR A 251 28.12 4.19 -5.03
C TYR A 251 28.33 5.11 -6.25
N ILE A 252 27.40 6.05 -6.52
CA ILE A 252 27.60 7.05 -7.56
C ILE A 252 28.85 7.88 -7.28
N GLY A 253 29.03 8.32 -6.02
CA GLY A 253 30.24 9.06 -5.61
C GLY A 253 31.52 8.25 -5.79
N LEU A 254 31.47 6.94 -5.49
CA LEU A 254 32.62 6.05 -5.59
C LEU A 254 33.01 5.79 -7.05
N PHE A 255 32.04 5.47 -7.91
CA PHE A 255 32.32 5.04 -9.29
C PHE A 255 32.41 6.21 -10.28
N LYS A 256 31.92 7.41 -9.94
CA LYS A 256 32.01 8.59 -10.78
C LYS A 256 33.44 9.14 -10.93
N ASP A 257 34.31 8.88 -9.95
CA ASP A 257 35.71 9.32 -9.95
C ASP A 257 36.68 8.25 -10.49
N VAL A 258 36.15 7.07 -10.91
CA VAL A 258 36.96 6.01 -11.54
C VAL A 258 36.95 6.23 -13.06
N GLU A 259 37.59 7.26 -13.52
CA GLU A 259 38.14 7.32 -14.89
C GLU A 259 39.35 6.37 -14.92
N VAL A 260 39.12 5.10 -15.23
CA VAL A 260 40.19 4.23 -15.68
C VAL A 260 40.52 4.65 -17.13
N GLU A 261 41.76 4.93 -17.42
CA GLU A 261 42.28 5.34 -18.73
C GLU A 261 41.41 4.76 -19.88
N ASP A 262 40.61 5.62 -20.54
CA ASP A 262 39.79 5.37 -21.72
C ASP A 262 38.58 4.39 -21.59
N ILE A 263 38.19 3.93 -20.42
CA ILE A 263 37.01 3.06 -20.23
C ILE A 263 35.97 3.77 -19.37
N THR A 264 34.89 4.23 -19.98
CA THR A 264 33.69 4.66 -19.24
C THR A 264 32.92 3.43 -18.79
N VAL A 265 32.94 3.15 -17.47
CA VAL A 265 32.10 2.14 -16.86
C VAL A 265 30.84 2.85 -16.36
N ASP A 266 29.72 2.59 -17.01
CA ASP A 266 28.43 3.01 -16.50
C ASP A 266 27.98 2.02 -15.40
N PHE A 267 27.42 2.59 -14.36
CA PHE A 267 27.02 1.84 -13.17
C PHE A 267 25.58 2.17 -12.79
N GLU A 268 24.77 1.13 -12.63
CA GLU A 268 23.45 1.23 -12.02
C GLU A 268 23.36 0.36 -10.77
N PHE A 269 22.64 0.85 -9.79
CA PHE A 269 22.45 0.20 -8.49
C PHE A 269 20.98 0.20 -8.10
N ASP A 270 20.53 -0.88 -7.50
CA ASP A 270 19.21 -0.94 -6.90
C ASP A 270 19.16 -1.85 -5.66
N VAL A 271 18.21 -1.59 -4.76
CA VAL A 271 17.96 -2.39 -3.58
C VAL A 271 16.50 -2.82 -3.58
N PHE A 272 16.26 -4.12 -3.34
CA PHE A 272 14.93 -4.70 -3.30
C PHE A 272 14.68 -5.33 -1.94
N TYR A 273 13.49 -5.17 -1.42
CA TYR A 273 13.00 -5.94 -0.30
C TYR A 273 12.46 -7.29 -0.78
N ILE A 274 13.02 -8.40 -0.27
CA ILE A 274 12.62 -9.77 -0.65
C ILE A 274 11.76 -10.47 0.42
N GLY A 275 11.44 -9.80 1.52
CA GLY A 275 10.66 -10.37 2.62
C GLY A 275 11.53 -11.08 3.68
N GLU A 276 10.91 -11.42 4.81
CA GLU A 276 11.62 -12.10 5.90
C GLU A 276 11.87 -13.59 5.61
N ASN A 277 11.15 -14.16 4.62
CA ASN A 277 11.19 -15.58 4.24
C ASN A 277 11.49 -15.80 2.75
N ASN A 278 12.16 -14.85 2.08
CA ASN A 278 12.37 -14.87 0.62
C ASN A 278 11.04 -15.03 -0.15
N GLU A 279 10.04 -14.23 0.21
CA GLU A 279 8.69 -14.26 -0.38
C GLU A 279 8.69 -13.89 -1.88
N ILE A 280 9.73 -13.21 -2.35
CA ILE A 280 9.89 -12.80 -3.74
C ILE A 280 11.20 -13.38 -4.28
N ASP A 281 11.12 -14.17 -5.34
CA ASP A 281 12.32 -14.68 -6.03
C ASP A 281 13.04 -13.58 -6.84
N PHE A 282 14.32 -13.79 -7.13
CA PHE A 282 15.16 -12.83 -7.85
C PHE A 282 14.60 -12.44 -9.21
N SER A 283 14.13 -13.44 -9.97
CA SER A 283 13.59 -13.20 -11.32
C SER A 283 12.39 -12.27 -11.26
N THR A 284 11.49 -12.50 -10.32
CA THR A 284 10.31 -11.65 -10.11
C THR A 284 10.68 -10.24 -9.67
N ALA A 285 11.63 -10.08 -8.73
CA ALA A 285 12.09 -8.76 -8.29
C ALA A 285 12.69 -7.96 -9.44
N ILE A 286 13.55 -8.57 -10.25
CA ILE A 286 14.19 -7.94 -11.40
C ILE A 286 13.18 -7.55 -12.48
N LYS A 287 12.25 -8.46 -12.82
CA LYS A 287 11.17 -8.16 -13.78
C LYS A 287 10.29 -7.00 -13.33
N ASN A 288 9.96 -6.94 -12.06
CA ASN A 288 9.21 -5.83 -11.49
C ASN A 288 9.97 -4.51 -11.65
N LYS A 289 11.29 -4.51 -11.42
CA LYS A 289 12.12 -3.32 -11.61
C LYS A 289 12.15 -2.87 -13.05
N PHE A 290 12.42 -3.77 -14.00
CA PHE A 290 12.40 -3.41 -15.43
C PHE A 290 11.04 -2.89 -15.88
N SER A 291 9.94 -3.40 -15.33
CA SER A 291 8.59 -2.89 -15.60
C SER A 291 8.40 -1.43 -15.15
N VAL A 292 9.05 -1.04 -14.06
CA VAL A 292 9.05 0.35 -13.56
C VAL A 292 9.94 1.26 -14.39
N LEU A 293 11.03 0.75 -14.95
CA LEU A 293 11.99 1.51 -15.75
C LEU A 293 11.51 1.82 -17.18
N ILE A 294 10.37 1.27 -17.64
CA ILE A 294 9.84 1.54 -18.99
C ILE A 294 9.68 3.06 -19.20
N PRO A 295 10.28 3.63 -20.26
CA PRO A 295 10.24 5.06 -20.50
C PRO A 295 8.83 5.63 -20.61
N GLU A 296 8.59 6.84 -20.12
CA GLU A 296 7.27 7.50 -20.14
C GLU A 296 6.69 7.62 -21.56
N LYS A 297 7.53 7.86 -22.58
CA LYS A 297 7.10 7.87 -23.99
C LYS A 297 6.49 6.53 -24.42
N THR A 298 7.05 5.43 -23.95
CA THR A 298 6.56 4.07 -24.22
C THR A 298 5.28 3.80 -23.44
N ARG A 299 5.19 4.22 -22.17
CA ARG A 299 3.97 4.09 -21.34
C ARG A 299 2.76 4.79 -21.97
N LYS A 300 2.95 5.92 -22.63
CA LYS A 300 1.88 6.65 -23.34
C LYS A 300 1.37 5.94 -24.59
N ARG A 301 2.11 4.96 -25.13
CA ARG A 301 1.74 4.15 -26.30
C ARG A 301 1.26 2.77 -25.85
N LYS A 302 -0.02 2.65 -25.52
CA LYS A 302 -0.64 1.46 -24.88
C LYS A 302 -0.25 0.13 -25.50
N LEU A 303 -0.25 0.02 -26.84
CA LEU A 303 0.12 -1.24 -27.52
C LEU A 303 1.60 -1.60 -27.30
N ILE A 304 2.50 -0.63 -27.45
CA ILE A 304 3.92 -0.85 -27.27
C ILE A 304 4.21 -1.18 -25.81
N TYR A 305 3.61 -0.44 -24.88
CA TYR A 305 3.72 -0.70 -23.44
C TYR A 305 3.29 -2.13 -23.06
N ASN A 306 2.14 -2.58 -23.55
CA ASN A 306 1.66 -3.93 -23.25
C ASN A 306 2.56 -5.02 -23.84
N ASN A 307 3.14 -4.80 -25.01
CA ASN A 307 4.10 -5.73 -25.61
C ASN A 307 5.38 -5.77 -24.78
N THR A 308 5.93 -4.61 -24.40
CA THR A 308 7.13 -4.51 -23.55
C THR A 308 6.93 -5.20 -22.20
N ILE A 309 5.77 -5.01 -21.55
CA ILE A 309 5.45 -5.71 -20.29
C ILE A 309 5.43 -7.23 -20.49
N LYS A 310 4.84 -7.72 -21.60
CA LYS A 310 4.84 -9.16 -21.90
C LYS A 310 6.25 -9.69 -22.14
N GLU A 311 7.10 -8.95 -22.83
CA GLU A 311 8.51 -9.31 -23.05
C GLU A 311 9.24 -9.42 -21.72
N ILE A 312 9.10 -8.43 -20.84
CA ILE A 312 9.72 -8.46 -19.49
C ILE A 312 9.19 -9.65 -18.67
N GLN A 313 7.89 -9.92 -18.70
CA GLN A 313 7.32 -11.06 -17.97
C GLN A 313 7.80 -12.42 -18.49
N ASN A 314 8.07 -12.53 -19.79
CA ASN A 314 8.53 -13.77 -20.44
C ASN A 314 10.05 -13.97 -20.36
N MET A 315 10.83 -13.02 -19.81
CA MET A 315 12.27 -13.22 -19.62
C MET A 315 12.54 -14.41 -18.68
N GLU A 316 13.46 -15.28 -19.06
CA GLU A 316 14.05 -16.29 -18.21
C GLU A 316 15.46 -15.86 -17.84
N ILE A 317 15.63 -15.36 -16.61
CA ILE A 317 16.89 -14.80 -16.12
C ILE A 317 17.57 -15.86 -15.25
N SER A 318 18.82 -16.21 -15.56
CA SER A 318 19.60 -17.20 -14.82
C SER A 318 20.75 -16.54 -14.07
N PHE A 319 20.92 -16.94 -12.80
CA PHE A 319 22.00 -16.50 -11.94
C PHE A 319 22.77 -17.68 -11.38
N LYS A 320 24.09 -17.58 -11.43
CA LYS A 320 25.01 -18.52 -10.80
C LYS A 320 25.31 -18.07 -9.38
N LYS A 321 25.08 -18.94 -8.40
CA LYS A 321 25.53 -18.71 -7.03
C LYS A 321 27.06 -18.85 -6.92
N CYS A 322 27.71 -17.83 -6.38
CA CYS A 322 29.15 -17.75 -6.19
C CYS A 322 29.50 -18.06 -4.73
N ASN A 323 29.98 -19.27 -4.46
CA ASN A 323 30.20 -19.74 -3.08
C ASN A 323 31.59 -19.40 -2.50
N HIS A 324 32.47 -18.78 -3.30
CA HIS A 324 33.86 -18.47 -2.90
C HIS A 324 34.01 -17.05 -2.30
N TYR A 325 32.98 -16.23 -2.40
CA TYR A 325 32.99 -14.89 -1.79
C TYR A 325 32.41 -14.92 -0.38
N SER A 326 33.02 -14.12 0.50
CA SER A 326 32.56 -13.91 1.88
C SER A 326 32.31 -12.44 2.20
N LYS A 327 32.76 -11.54 1.32
CA LYS A 327 32.63 -10.09 1.46
C LYS A 327 32.10 -9.50 0.16
N SER A 328 31.29 -8.46 0.28
CA SER A 328 30.72 -7.75 -0.86
C SER A 328 31.80 -7.10 -1.73
N VAL A 329 32.84 -6.57 -1.13
CA VAL A 329 33.96 -5.94 -1.85
C VAL A 329 34.66 -6.91 -2.79
N ASP A 330 34.98 -8.13 -2.31
CA ASP A 330 35.68 -9.13 -3.11
C ASP A 330 34.84 -9.56 -4.31
N PHE A 331 33.51 -9.63 -4.14
CA PHE A 331 32.58 -9.98 -5.22
C PHE A 331 32.39 -8.88 -6.25
N ILE A 332 32.33 -7.60 -5.82
CA ILE A 332 32.07 -6.50 -6.72
C ILE A 332 33.32 -6.14 -7.52
N ILE A 333 34.51 -6.20 -6.92
CA ILE A 333 35.77 -5.71 -7.47
C ILE A 333 36.67 -6.86 -7.98
N GLU A 334 36.08 -7.94 -8.44
CA GLU A 334 36.83 -9.06 -9.04
C GLU A 334 37.71 -8.57 -10.19
N ASN A 335 39.05 -8.83 -10.11
CA ASN A 335 40.06 -8.52 -11.11
C ASN A 335 40.62 -7.08 -11.17
N GLN A 336 40.47 -6.26 -10.14
CA GLN A 336 41.10 -4.93 -10.12
C GLN A 336 42.47 -4.94 -9.45
N ASN A 337 43.28 -3.90 -9.78
CA ASN A 337 44.64 -3.81 -9.23
C ASN A 337 44.63 -3.51 -7.70
N ASP A 338 45.72 -3.85 -6.99
CA ASP A 338 45.84 -3.79 -5.53
C ASP A 338 45.55 -2.39 -4.92
N ARG A 339 45.75 -1.31 -5.70
CA ARG A 339 45.60 0.07 -5.23
C ARG A 339 44.14 0.50 -5.19
N GLU A 340 43.40 0.13 -6.21
CA GLU A 340 41.94 0.36 -6.29
C GLU A 340 41.20 -0.54 -5.31
N TYR A 341 41.62 -1.82 -5.20
CA TYR A 341 41.06 -2.76 -4.25
C TYR A 341 41.09 -2.23 -2.81
N LYS A 342 42.23 -1.63 -2.38
CA LYS A 342 42.36 -1.09 -1.02
C LYS A 342 41.37 0.05 -0.76
N TYR A 343 41.22 0.97 -1.72
CA TYR A 343 40.32 2.11 -1.60
C TYR A 343 38.85 1.65 -1.51
N TYR A 344 38.44 0.74 -2.38
CA TYR A 344 37.10 0.19 -2.39
C TYR A 344 36.83 -0.69 -1.15
N LYS A 345 37.81 -1.43 -0.68
CA LYS A 345 37.69 -2.26 0.53
C LYS A 345 37.32 -1.44 1.75
N ASP A 346 38.03 -0.36 2.01
CA ASP A 346 37.77 0.51 3.16
C ASP A 346 36.38 1.14 3.08
N PHE A 347 35.94 1.49 1.87
CA PHE A 347 34.62 2.02 1.61
C PHE A 347 33.52 0.98 1.86
N PHE A 348 33.62 -0.21 1.29
CA PHE A 348 32.64 -1.27 1.48
C PHE A 348 32.58 -1.76 2.93
N GLU A 349 33.71 -1.92 3.59
CA GLU A 349 33.74 -2.28 5.01
C GLU A 349 33.06 -1.20 5.88
N THR A 350 33.22 0.05 5.55
CA THR A 350 32.54 1.16 6.24
C THR A 350 31.03 1.11 6.00
N ILE A 351 30.60 0.90 4.76
CA ILE A 351 29.19 0.78 4.40
C ILE A 351 28.56 -0.44 5.06
N GLU A 352 29.15 -1.61 4.92
CA GLU A 352 28.63 -2.86 5.49
C GLU A 352 28.54 -2.77 7.00
N THR A 353 29.55 -2.21 7.69
CA THR A 353 29.53 -2.00 9.13
C THR A 353 28.41 -1.07 9.54
N LYS A 354 28.23 0.05 8.84
CA LYS A 354 27.19 1.03 9.11
C LYS A 354 25.79 0.47 8.86
N TYR A 355 25.63 -0.38 7.84
CA TYR A 355 24.35 -1.01 7.50
C TYR A 355 24.06 -2.27 8.28
N TYR A 356 25.05 -3.01 8.69
CA TYR A 356 24.88 -4.09 9.64
C TYR A 356 24.21 -3.59 10.93
N ILE A 357 24.62 -2.43 11.40
CA ILE A 357 24.01 -1.76 12.56
C ILE A 357 22.59 -1.26 12.24
N ASN A 358 22.29 -0.88 11.00
CA ASN A 358 21.02 -0.28 10.57
C ASN A 358 20.02 -1.28 9.93
N GLY A 359 20.25 -2.60 10.02
CA GLY A 359 19.24 -3.60 9.67
C GLY A 359 19.42 -4.38 8.37
N LEU A 360 20.42 -4.06 7.51
CA LEU A 360 20.69 -4.84 6.30
C LEU A 360 21.26 -6.23 6.63
N GLY A 361 22.08 -6.31 7.66
CA GLY A 361 22.76 -7.52 8.10
C GLY A 361 23.99 -7.87 7.24
N LYS A 362 24.59 -9.06 7.53
CA LYS A 362 25.71 -9.55 6.73
C LYS A 362 25.21 -10.11 5.40
N PRO A 363 26.02 -10.03 4.32
CA PRO A 363 25.72 -10.70 3.07
C PRO A 363 25.62 -12.21 3.31
N LEU A 364 24.57 -12.82 2.75
CA LEU A 364 24.28 -14.25 2.87
C LEU A 364 24.77 -15.01 1.66
N ASN A 365 24.47 -14.50 0.47
CA ASN A 365 24.80 -15.12 -0.80
C ASN A 365 25.16 -14.08 -1.86
N PHE A 366 25.90 -14.55 -2.87
CA PHE A 366 26.36 -13.75 -4.02
C PHE A 366 25.95 -14.45 -5.31
N TYR A 367 25.42 -13.69 -6.27
CA TYR A 367 24.95 -14.23 -7.54
C TYR A 367 25.44 -13.38 -8.72
N LEU A 368 25.88 -14.04 -9.77
CA LEU A 368 26.32 -13.45 -11.02
C LEU A 368 25.38 -13.87 -12.15
N LEU A 369 25.02 -12.94 -13.02
CA LEU A 369 24.21 -13.22 -14.22
C LEU A 369 24.94 -14.23 -15.12
N GLU A 370 24.21 -15.26 -15.58
CA GLU A 370 24.65 -16.23 -16.58
C GLU A 370 24.01 -15.86 -17.92
N GLU A 371 24.65 -14.97 -18.69
CA GLU A 371 24.09 -14.46 -19.95
C GLU A 371 23.78 -15.56 -20.95
N ASP A 372 24.63 -16.57 -21.04
CA ASP A 372 24.50 -17.72 -21.93
C ASP A 372 23.28 -18.61 -21.61
N LYS A 373 22.74 -18.50 -20.43
CA LYS A 373 21.54 -19.24 -19.96
C LYS A 373 20.27 -18.42 -19.96
N CYS A 374 20.37 -17.11 -20.17
CA CYS A 374 19.20 -16.25 -20.23
C CYS A 374 18.44 -16.44 -21.55
N LYS A 375 17.09 -16.49 -21.48
CA LYS A 375 16.23 -16.60 -22.66
C LYS A 375 15.21 -15.46 -22.67
N ASN A 376 14.83 -15.06 -23.89
CA ASN A 376 13.85 -13.99 -24.09
C ASN A 376 14.26 -12.65 -23.45
N CYS A 377 15.56 -12.40 -23.31
CA CYS A 377 16.11 -11.23 -22.63
C CYS A 377 16.48 -10.08 -23.60
N ALA A 378 15.91 -10.05 -24.82
CA ALA A 378 16.17 -9.01 -25.81
C ALA A 378 15.96 -7.60 -25.24
N TYR A 379 14.89 -7.39 -24.47
CA TYR A 379 14.62 -6.09 -23.83
C TYR A 379 15.74 -5.66 -22.87
N LEU A 380 16.36 -6.59 -22.15
CA LEU A 380 17.48 -6.30 -21.25
C LEU A 380 18.68 -5.76 -22.03
N TYR A 381 19.00 -6.37 -23.17
CA TYR A 381 20.11 -5.97 -24.04
C TYR A 381 19.80 -4.67 -24.80
N GLU A 382 18.56 -4.45 -25.20
CA GLU A 382 18.14 -3.21 -25.85
C GLU A 382 18.07 -2.03 -24.88
N TYR A 383 17.75 -2.28 -23.61
CA TYR A 383 17.71 -1.25 -22.57
C TYR A 383 19.12 -0.78 -22.20
N TYR A 384 20.03 -1.75 -21.99
CA TYR A 384 21.46 -1.47 -21.76
C TYR A 384 22.21 -1.52 -23.09
N THR A 385 22.41 -0.35 -23.70
CA THR A 385 23.13 -0.21 -24.96
C THR A 385 24.64 -0.50 -24.83
N TYR A 386 25.07 -1.27 -23.84
CA TYR A 386 26.47 -1.60 -23.62
C TYR A 386 26.92 -2.76 -24.48
N VAL A 387 28.18 -2.75 -24.88
CA VAL A 387 28.83 -3.85 -25.61
C VAL A 387 29.00 -5.05 -24.66
N THR A 388 29.33 -4.77 -23.41
CA THR A 388 29.35 -5.78 -22.33
C THR A 388 28.68 -5.25 -21.09
N PHE A 389 27.93 -6.10 -20.39
CA PHE A 389 27.41 -5.75 -19.09
C PHE A 389 27.44 -6.96 -18.16
N SER A 390 27.45 -6.71 -16.86
CA SER A 390 27.30 -7.74 -15.86
C SER A 390 26.30 -7.31 -14.79
N ILE A 391 25.50 -8.27 -14.31
CA ILE A 391 24.60 -8.05 -13.16
C ILE A 391 25.12 -8.92 -12.02
N LYS A 392 25.44 -8.26 -10.91
CA LYS A 392 25.87 -8.86 -9.67
C LYS A 392 24.81 -8.65 -8.60
N ILE A 393 24.45 -9.68 -7.85
CA ILE A 393 23.46 -9.59 -6.79
C ILE A 393 24.07 -10.03 -5.48
N ILE A 394 23.84 -9.27 -4.42
CA ILE A 394 24.16 -9.61 -3.04
C ILE A 394 22.85 -9.79 -2.29
N GLU A 395 22.66 -10.98 -1.74
CA GLU A 395 21.52 -11.31 -0.90
C GLU A 395 21.83 -11.05 0.57
N TYR A 396 20.96 -10.31 1.23
CA TYR A 396 20.92 -10.11 2.67
C TYR A 396 19.67 -10.79 3.26
N LYS A 397 19.49 -10.75 4.58
CA LYS A 397 18.38 -11.46 5.26
C LYS A 397 16.99 -11.10 4.72
N SER A 398 16.76 -9.85 4.41
CA SER A 398 15.44 -9.35 3.96
C SER A 398 15.53 -8.48 2.71
N TYR A 399 16.73 -8.29 2.18
CA TYR A 399 17.01 -7.40 1.06
C TYR A 399 17.96 -8.05 0.06
N MET A 400 17.91 -7.54 -1.14
CA MET A 400 18.79 -7.88 -2.23
C MET A 400 19.34 -6.59 -2.83
N ALA A 401 20.65 -6.49 -2.97
CA ALA A 401 21.31 -5.39 -3.68
C ALA A 401 21.73 -5.87 -5.08
N MET A 402 21.33 -5.14 -6.10
CA MET A 402 21.67 -5.43 -7.50
C MET A 402 22.62 -4.35 -8.02
N PHE A 403 23.71 -4.80 -8.63
CA PHE A 403 24.72 -3.95 -9.25
C PHE A 403 24.79 -4.30 -10.73
N ILE A 404 24.66 -3.29 -11.58
CA ILE A 404 24.77 -3.43 -13.03
C ILE A 404 25.98 -2.62 -13.49
N PHE A 405 26.92 -3.29 -14.11
CA PHE A 405 28.11 -2.68 -14.67
C PHE A 405 28.06 -2.82 -16.20
N GLY A 406 28.24 -1.73 -16.91
CA GLY A 406 28.24 -1.71 -18.36
C GLY A 406 29.49 -1.03 -18.92
N SER A 407 29.99 -1.54 -20.06
CA SER A 407 31.10 -0.96 -20.78
C SER A 407 30.77 -0.87 -22.28
N ASN A 408 31.13 0.23 -22.89
CA ASN A 408 30.98 0.46 -24.33
C ASN A 408 32.21 0.05 -25.15
N TYR A 409 33.14 -0.72 -24.55
CA TYR A 409 34.34 -1.25 -25.20
C TYR A 409 34.46 -2.76 -25.04
#